data_e2f0374a7199eaefe29aff33e4bdc92b
#
_entry.id   e2f0374a7199eaefe29aff33e4bdc92b
#
_cell.length_a   1.000
_cell.length_b   1.000
_cell.length_c   1.000
_cell.angle_alpha   90.00
_cell.angle_beta   90.00
_cell.angle_gamma   90.00
#
_symmetry.space_group_name_H-M   'P 1'
#
loop_
_entity.id
_entity.type
_entity.pdbx_description
1 polymer ?
#
loop_
_entity_poly.entity_id
_entity_poly.type
_entity_poly.pdbx_seq_one_letter_code
_entity_poly.pdbx_strand_id
1 'polypeptide(L)'
;LVICTGGVDPVHSGHIRYLKAARELGDTLLVGINSDAWLTRKKGASFMPFEERAAVVKHLEFVDSVTDFDDSDGSAIKLLEWAKKNFPYADIIFANGGDRTDKNIPEMSVEGVKFVFGIGGFDKANSSSWILQEWKAPKTERPWGYYRILHEVLGTKVKELTINPGQSISMQRHFDRYEHWHVSEGSCIVYSQTDSGYGLPPKTLNKHDYYNVVVNDWHKLSNPFTEPCRIVEIQYGARCDEDDIERK
;
A
#
# COMPACT_ATOMS: atom_id res chain seq x y z
N LEU A 1 -30.65 -4.86 14.51
CA LEU A 1 -29.21 -4.77 14.79
C LEU A 1 -28.43 -4.92 13.50
N VAL A 2 -27.62 -3.92 13.15
CA VAL A 2 -26.69 -3.97 12.02
C VAL A 2 -25.30 -4.34 12.53
N ILE A 3 -24.64 -5.27 11.88
CA ILE A 3 -23.29 -5.71 12.22
C ILE A 3 -22.37 -5.48 11.02
N CYS A 4 -21.25 -4.81 11.28
CA CYS A 4 -20.13 -4.63 10.36
C CYS A 4 -18.88 -5.26 10.94
N THR A 5 -17.97 -5.73 10.09
CA THR A 5 -16.65 -6.20 10.54
C THR A 5 -15.52 -5.63 9.70
N GLY A 6 -14.36 -5.51 10.29
CA GLY A 6 -13.16 -5.05 9.59
C GLY A 6 -11.93 -4.92 10.45
N GLY A 7 -10.77 -4.90 9.81
CA GLY A 7 -9.50 -4.63 10.49
C GLY A 7 -9.33 -3.17 10.90
N VAL A 8 -9.88 -2.22 10.13
CA VAL A 8 -9.81 -0.76 10.32
C VAL A 8 -8.41 -0.24 10.68
N ASP A 9 -7.41 -0.71 9.97
CA ASP A 9 -6.00 -0.57 10.31
C ASP A 9 -5.16 0.05 9.18
N PRO A 10 -4.98 1.39 9.15
CA PRO A 10 -5.72 2.40 9.92
C PRO A 10 -7.15 2.64 9.38
N VAL A 11 -7.96 3.35 10.16
CA VAL A 11 -9.25 3.86 9.70
C VAL A 11 -9.03 4.91 8.60
N HIS A 12 -9.91 4.93 7.60
CA HIS A 12 -9.86 5.89 6.49
C HIS A 12 -11.26 6.22 5.96
N SER A 13 -11.37 7.18 5.05
CA SER A 13 -12.64 7.67 4.50
C SER A 13 -13.55 6.56 3.95
N GLY A 14 -12.98 5.49 3.39
CA GLY A 14 -13.75 4.34 2.94
C GLY A 14 -14.45 3.61 4.08
N HIS A 15 -13.79 3.44 5.23
CA HIS A 15 -14.42 2.87 6.43
C HIS A 15 -15.54 3.80 6.96
N ILE A 16 -15.31 5.12 6.99
CA ILE A 16 -16.30 6.09 7.43
C ILE A 16 -17.57 6.01 6.57
N ARG A 17 -17.43 6.01 5.24
CA ARG A 17 -18.58 5.87 4.32
C ARG A 17 -19.32 4.55 4.51
N TYR A 18 -18.58 3.46 4.63
CA TYR A 18 -19.13 2.12 4.85
C TYR A 18 -19.95 2.04 6.14
N LEU A 19 -19.36 2.45 7.27
CA LEU A 19 -20.02 2.37 8.58
C LEU A 19 -21.20 3.32 8.66
N LYS A 20 -21.09 4.54 8.10
CA LYS A 20 -22.20 5.50 8.06
C LYS A 20 -23.39 4.97 7.25
N ALA A 21 -23.13 4.41 6.06
CA ALA A 21 -24.17 3.81 5.24
C ALA A 21 -24.77 2.54 5.87
N ALA A 22 -23.96 1.76 6.59
CA ALA A 22 -24.45 0.60 7.33
C ALA A 22 -25.41 1.01 8.48
N ARG A 23 -25.13 2.10 9.18
CA ARG A 23 -25.99 2.64 10.24
C ARG A 23 -27.41 2.96 9.75
N GLU A 24 -27.56 3.33 8.49
CA GLU A 24 -28.87 3.64 7.88
C GLU A 24 -29.75 2.40 7.66
N LEU A 25 -29.21 1.18 7.80
CA LEU A 25 -29.93 -0.07 7.59
C LEU A 25 -30.75 -0.53 8.82
N GLY A 26 -30.54 0.10 9.99
CA GLY A 26 -31.25 -0.28 11.22
C GLY A 26 -30.99 0.65 12.39
N ASP A 27 -31.52 0.31 13.56
CA ASP A 27 -31.55 1.20 14.73
C ASP A 27 -30.22 1.21 15.53
N THR A 28 -29.41 0.16 15.42
CA THR A 28 -28.18 -0.01 16.18
C THR A 28 -27.09 -0.58 15.29
N LEU A 29 -25.90 0.03 15.31
CA LEU A 29 -24.72 -0.45 14.62
C LEU A 29 -23.69 -1.01 15.61
N LEU A 30 -23.43 -2.31 15.50
CA LEU A 30 -22.33 -3.00 16.16
C LEU A 30 -21.18 -3.21 15.18
N VAL A 31 -19.98 -2.80 15.56
CA VAL A 31 -18.78 -3.01 14.76
C VAL A 31 -17.87 -4.03 15.43
N GLY A 32 -17.72 -5.19 14.79
CA GLY A 32 -16.72 -6.20 15.12
C GLY A 32 -15.37 -5.85 14.55
N ILE A 33 -14.35 -5.67 15.40
CA ILE A 33 -13.00 -5.36 14.95
C ILE A 33 -12.16 -6.64 14.96
N ASN A 34 -11.51 -6.93 13.83
CA ASN A 34 -10.62 -8.07 13.72
C ASN A 34 -9.41 -7.95 14.66
N SER A 35 -8.97 -9.08 15.18
CA SER A 35 -7.82 -9.16 16.08
C SER A 35 -6.49 -8.77 15.40
N ASP A 36 -5.48 -8.43 16.20
CA ASP A 36 -4.12 -8.20 15.71
C ASP A 36 -3.51 -9.46 15.10
N ALA A 37 -3.88 -10.64 15.63
CA ALA A 37 -3.49 -11.93 15.07
C ALA A 37 -4.05 -12.15 13.66
N TRP A 38 -5.30 -11.76 13.42
CA TRP A 38 -5.90 -11.81 12.08
C TRP A 38 -5.20 -10.87 11.10
N LEU A 39 -4.91 -9.62 11.53
CA LEU A 39 -4.17 -8.67 10.72
C LEU A 39 -2.77 -9.17 10.39
N THR A 40 -2.08 -9.77 11.35
CA THR A 40 -0.76 -10.37 11.15
C THR A 40 -0.81 -11.50 10.12
N ARG A 41 -1.80 -12.40 10.20
CA ARG A 41 -2.00 -13.45 9.19
C ARG A 41 -2.29 -12.88 7.80
N LYS A 42 -3.09 -11.81 7.72
CA LYS A 42 -3.54 -11.22 6.44
C LYS A 42 -2.55 -10.26 5.81
N LYS A 43 -1.79 -9.49 6.59
CA LYS A 43 -0.98 -8.35 6.12
C LYS A 43 0.49 -8.40 6.59
N GLY A 44 0.85 -9.40 7.41
CA GLY A 44 2.19 -9.53 8.00
C GLY A 44 2.37 -8.83 9.36
N ALA A 45 1.61 -7.78 9.63
CA ALA A 45 1.61 -7.07 10.91
C ALA A 45 0.33 -6.22 11.06
N SER A 46 -0.04 -5.86 12.30
CA SER A 46 -0.95 -4.76 12.58
C SER A 46 -0.16 -3.44 12.60
N PHE A 47 -0.74 -2.37 12.06
CA PHE A 47 -0.17 -1.02 12.18
C PHE A 47 -0.55 -0.39 13.51
N MET A 48 -1.82 -0.51 13.91
CA MET A 48 -2.33 -0.06 15.20
C MET A 48 -2.76 -1.25 16.05
N PRO A 49 -2.44 -1.29 17.37
CA PRO A 49 -2.98 -2.29 18.29
C PRO A 49 -4.51 -2.28 18.31
N PHE A 50 -5.11 -3.40 18.68
CA PHE A 50 -6.57 -3.57 18.74
C PHE A 50 -7.25 -2.45 19.54
N GLU A 51 -6.73 -2.14 20.71
CA GLU A 51 -7.30 -1.13 21.64
C GLU A 51 -7.39 0.25 21.00
N GLU A 52 -6.36 0.67 20.25
CA GLU A 52 -6.35 1.95 19.56
C GLU A 52 -7.36 1.98 18.41
N ARG A 53 -7.46 0.91 17.63
CA ARG A 53 -8.44 0.77 16.55
C ARG A 53 -9.86 0.78 17.09
N ALA A 54 -10.11 0.05 18.17
CA ALA A 54 -11.40 -0.01 18.85
C ALA A 54 -11.79 1.35 19.44
N ALA A 55 -10.83 2.06 20.08
CA ALA A 55 -11.06 3.38 20.63
C ALA A 55 -11.47 4.39 19.55
N VAL A 56 -10.76 4.42 18.41
CA VAL A 56 -11.10 5.32 17.29
C VAL A 56 -12.50 5.02 16.74
N VAL A 57 -12.82 3.76 16.47
CA VAL A 57 -14.12 3.38 15.87
C VAL A 57 -15.28 3.62 16.85
N LYS A 58 -15.09 3.36 18.13
CA LYS A 58 -16.10 3.57 19.18
C LYS A 58 -16.56 5.03 19.30
N HIS A 59 -15.69 5.99 18.97
CA HIS A 59 -15.98 7.41 19.05
C HIS A 59 -16.54 8.02 17.76
N LEU A 60 -16.83 7.20 16.74
CA LEU A 60 -17.58 7.65 15.56
C LEU A 60 -19.07 7.79 15.94
N GLU A 61 -19.65 8.96 15.72
CA GLU A 61 -21.01 9.32 16.15
C GLU A 61 -22.10 8.36 15.66
N PHE A 62 -21.87 7.64 14.57
CA PHE A 62 -22.79 6.69 13.97
C PHE A 62 -22.52 5.22 14.38
N VAL A 63 -21.59 4.97 15.30
CA VAL A 63 -21.29 3.64 15.86
C VAL A 63 -21.83 3.55 17.28
N ASP A 64 -22.76 2.64 17.52
CA ASP A 64 -23.35 2.48 18.85
C ASP A 64 -22.48 1.61 19.76
N SER A 65 -21.82 0.59 19.22
CA SER A 65 -20.93 -0.27 19.98
C SER A 65 -19.85 -0.92 19.14
N VAL A 66 -18.77 -1.30 19.82
CA VAL A 66 -17.61 -2.00 19.24
C VAL A 66 -17.32 -3.24 20.08
N THR A 67 -16.99 -4.33 19.43
CA THR A 67 -16.61 -5.58 20.08
C THR A 67 -15.43 -6.26 19.38
N ASP A 68 -14.67 -7.03 20.14
CA ASP A 68 -13.83 -8.11 19.65
C ASP A 68 -14.66 -9.35 19.32
N PHE A 69 -14.07 -10.28 18.62
CA PHE A 69 -14.67 -11.59 18.35
C PHE A 69 -13.56 -12.58 17.98
N ASP A 70 -13.88 -13.85 18.11
CA ASP A 70 -12.96 -14.91 17.69
C ASP A 70 -12.99 -15.03 16.16
N ASP A 71 -11.91 -14.54 15.55
CA ASP A 71 -11.65 -14.58 14.10
C ASP A 71 -10.52 -15.56 13.74
N SER A 72 -10.26 -16.55 14.60
CA SER A 72 -9.18 -17.53 14.41
C SER A 72 -9.34 -18.36 13.14
N ASP A 73 -10.58 -18.60 12.70
CA ASP A 73 -10.94 -19.30 11.48
C ASP A 73 -10.98 -18.38 10.23
N GLY A 74 -10.72 -17.07 10.42
CA GLY A 74 -10.74 -16.07 9.36
C GLY A 74 -12.13 -15.52 9.02
N SER A 75 -13.19 -15.93 9.73
CA SER A 75 -14.58 -15.51 9.52
C SER A 75 -15.16 -14.69 10.67
N ALA A 76 -16.32 -14.09 10.45
CA ALA A 76 -17.14 -13.46 11.49
C ALA A 76 -18.32 -14.32 11.94
N ILE A 77 -18.33 -15.60 11.60
CA ILE A 77 -19.43 -16.54 11.96
C ILE A 77 -19.70 -16.51 13.45
N LYS A 78 -18.67 -16.62 14.28
CA LYS A 78 -18.81 -16.63 15.75
C LYS A 78 -19.42 -15.34 16.30
N LEU A 79 -19.13 -14.19 15.67
CA LEU A 79 -19.76 -12.91 16.03
C LEU A 79 -21.24 -12.93 15.72
N LEU A 80 -21.64 -13.43 14.54
CA LEU A 80 -23.04 -13.51 14.16
C LEU A 80 -23.83 -14.49 15.04
N GLU A 81 -23.26 -15.64 15.37
CA GLU A 81 -23.84 -16.61 16.30
C GLU A 81 -24.00 -16.02 17.71
N TRP A 82 -22.97 -15.31 18.20
CA TRP A 82 -23.03 -14.58 19.46
C TRP A 82 -24.14 -13.52 19.44
N ALA A 83 -24.28 -12.76 18.37
CA ALA A 83 -25.31 -11.74 18.25
C ALA A 83 -26.73 -12.36 18.26
N LYS A 84 -26.95 -13.45 17.53
CA LYS A 84 -28.23 -14.19 17.56
C LYS A 84 -28.62 -14.66 18.96
N LYS A 85 -27.64 -15.16 19.72
CA LYS A 85 -27.85 -15.63 21.09
C LYS A 85 -28.17 -14.48 22.05
N ASN A 86 -27.50 -13.34 21.93
CA ASN A 86 -27.63 -12.24 22.88
C ASN A 86 -28.73 -11.24 22.51
N PHE A 87 -29.17 -11.22 21.24
CA PHE A 87 -30.26 -10.36 20.73
C PHE A 87 -31.34 -11.18 20.02
N PRO A 88 -32.03 -12.13 20.74
CA PRO A 88 -32.89 -13.12 20.11
C PRO A 88 -34.16 -12.53 19.48
N TYR A 89 -34.48 -11.27 19.77
CA TYR A 89 -35.66 -10.57 19.23
C TYR A 89 -35.26 -9.50 18.19
N ALA A 90 -34.00 -9.36 17.87
CA ALA A 90 -33.55 -8.38 16.89
C ALA A 90 -33.46 -9.01 15.49
N ASP A 91 -33.93 -8.28 14.48
CA ASP A 91 -33.55 -8.56 13.11
C ASP A 91 -32.05 -8.24 12.92
N ILE A 92 -31.27 -9.26 12.61
CA ILE A 92 -29.81 -9.12 12.43
C ILE A 92 -29.49 -8.92 10.95
N ILE A 93 -28.82 -7.82 10.66
CA ILE A 93 -28.33 -7.48 9.32
C ILE A 93 -26.81 -7.50 9.35
N PHE A 94 -26.19 -8.36 8.54
CA PHE A 94 -24.74 -8.32 8.31
C PHE A 94 -24.45 -7.49 7.07
N ALA A 95 -23.92 -6.29 7.29
CA ALA A 95 -23.63 -5.34 6.22
C ALA A 95 -22.20 -5.55 5.69
N ASN A 96 -22.05 -5.63 4.38
CA ASN A 96 -20.79 -5.88 3.70
C ASN A 96 -20.50 -4.79 2.67
N GLY A 97 -19.28 -4.27 2.70
CA GLY A 97 -18.79 -3.27 1.77
C GLY A 97 -17.69 -3.79 0.88
N GLY A 98 -17.27 -2.96 -0.09
CA GLY A 98 -16.17 -3.26 -0.98
C GLY A 98 -16.45 -4.42 -1.94
N ASP A 99 -15.51 -5.36 -2.02
CA ASP A 99 -15.48 -6.50 -2.94
C ASP A 99 -16.14 -7.78 -2.39
N ARG A 100 -16.82 -7.70 -1.25
CA ARG A 100 -17.54 -8.82 -0.66
C ARG A 100 -18.88 -9.06 -1.38
N THR A 101 -19.17 -10.34 -1.64
CA THR A 101 -20.41 -10.80 -2.30
C THR A 101 -20.95 -12.04 -1.59
N ASP A 102 -22.16 -12.46 -1.93
CA ASP A 102 -22.78 -13.70 -1.46
C ASP A 102 -21.98 -14.97 -1.81
N LYS A 103 -21.05 -14.89 -2.76
CA LYS A 103 -20.24 -16.03 -3.22
C LYS A 103 -18.89 -16.16 -2.55
N ASN A 104 -18.45 -15.13 -1.81
CA ASN A 104 -17.08 -15.08 -1.30
C ASN A 104 -16.96 -14.87 0.22
N ILE A 105 -18.07 -15.00 0.97
CA ILE A 105 -18.06 -14.89 2.43
C ILE A 105 -18.60 -16.16 3.10
N PRO A 106 -17.87 -16.76 4.04
CA PRO A 106 -18.31 -17.96 4.76
C PRO A 106 -19.50 -17.69 5.69
N GLU A 107 -19.70 -16.46 6.11
CA GLU A 107 -20.77 -16.01 6.99
C GLU A 107 -22.17 -16.30 6.44
N MET A 108 -22.32 -16.50 5.12
CA MET A 108 -23.58 -16.92 4.48
C MET A 108 -24.15 -18.22 5.03
N SER A 109 -23.34 -19.03 5.72
CA SER A 109 -23.79 -20.26 6.39
C SER A 109 -24.62 -20.02 7.66
N VAL A 110 -24.62 -18.78 8.19
CA VAL A 110 -25.37 -18.45 9.42
C VAL A 110 -26.82 -18.14 9.07
N GLU A 111 -27.70 -19.07 9.35
CA GLU A 111 -29.16 -18.92 9.11
C GLU A 111 -29.76 -17.81 9.98
N GLY A 112 -30.84 -17.17 9.48
CA GLY A 112 -31.58 -16.13 10.22
C GLY A 112 -30.86 -14.77 10.29
N VAL A 113 -29.79 -14.56 9.49
CA VAL A 113 -29.12 -13.28 9.30
C VAL A 113 -29.44 -12.74 7.92
N LYS A 114 -29.81 -11.47 7.82
CA LYS A 114 -29.97 -10.78 6.54
C LYS A 114 -28.62 -10.24 6.07
N PHE A 115 -28.19 -10.61 4.88
CA PHE A 115 -26.95 -10.14 4.28
C PHE A 115 -27.22 -9.00 3.31
N VAL A 116 -26.44 -7.90 3.44
CA VAL A 116 -26.53 -6.76 2.53
C VAL A 116 -25.12 -6.43 2.05
N PHE A 117 -24.96 -6.23 0.72
CA PHE A 117 -23.69 -6.03 0.05
C PHE A 117 -23.61 -4.68 -0.63
N GLY A 118 -22.39 -4.24 -0.98
CA GLY A 118 -22.15 -2.97 -1.66
C GLY A 118 -22.38 -1.73 -0.81
N ILE A 119 -22.40 -1.90 0.52
CA ILE A 119 -22.63 -0.80 1.46
C ILE A 119 -21.45 0.18 1.43
N GLY A 120 -21.76 1.47 1.27
CA GLY A 120 -20.77 2.53 1.14
C GLY A 120 -20.15 2.67 -0.26
N GLY A 121 -20.69 1.93 -1.26
CA GLY A 121 -20.28 1.95 -2.67
C GLY A 121 -19.34 0.80 -3.04
N PHE A 122 -19.29 0.50 -4.33
CA PHE A 122 -18.44 -0.56 -4.89
C PHE A 122 -17.02 -0.08 -5.19
N ASP A 123 -16.81 1.24 -5.28
CA ASP A 123 -15.52 1.83 -5.57
C ASP A 123 -14.61 1.73 -4.33
N LYS A 124 -13.51 1.00 -4.48
CA LYS A 124 -12.43 0.98 -3.50
C LYS A 124 -11.63 2.27 -3.56
N ALA A 125 -12.27 3.38 -3.17
CA ALA A 125 -11.66 4.72 -3.23
C ALA A 125 -10.39 4.85 -2.37
N ASN A 126 -10.18 3.93 -1.42
CA ASN A 126 -8.99 3.91 -0.57
C ASN A 126 -8.78 2.53 0.07
N SER A 127 -7.58 2.26 0.54
CA SER A 127 -7.30 1.08 1.38
C SER A 127 -6.21 1.40 2.40
N SER A 128 -6.34 0.81 3.59
CA SER A 128 -5.32 0.92 4.64
C SER A 128 -3.93 0.51 4.14
N SER A 129 -3.86 -0.54 3.31
CA SER A 129 -2.59 -1.02 2.75
C SER A 129 -1.93 0.01 1.82
N TRP A 130 -2.72 0.69 0.98
CA TRP A 130 -2.19 1.75 0.10
C TRP A 130 -1.69 2.96 0.90
N ILE A 131 -2.44 3.38 1.92
CA ILE A 131 -2.05 4.48 2.80
C ILE A 131 -0.75 4.15 3.52
N LEU A 132 -0.62 2.94 4.06
CA LEU A 132 0.59 2.51 4.76
C LEU A 132 1.78 2.37 3.82
N GLN A 133 1.59 1.87 2.59
CA GLN A 133 2.65 1.80 1.59
C GLN A 133 3.15 3.19 1.21
N GLU A 134 2.23 4.13 0.98
CA GLU A 134 2.59 5.51 0.66
C GLU A 134 3.30 6.20 1.84
N TRP A 135 2.86 5.94 3.07
CA TRP A 135 3.51 6.47 4.26
C TRP A 135 4.92 5.89 4.49
N LYS A 136 5.12 4.58 4.27
CA LYS A 136 6.42 3.91 4.46
C LYS A 136 7.46 4.31 3.42
N ALA A 137 7.03 4.55 2.19
CA ALA A 137 7.89 4.92 1.07
C ALA A 137 7.19 5.95 0.19
N PRO A 138 7.10 7.21 0.65
CA PRO A 138 6.43 8.28 -0.10
C PRO A 138 7.13 8.53 -1.44
N LYS A 139 6.34 8.94 -2.42
CA LYS A 139 6.87 9.39 -3.70
C LYS A 139 7.55 10.74 -3.55
N THR A 140 8.74 10.85 -4.11
CA THR A 140 9.41 12.13 -4.36
C THR A 140 9.32 12.44 -5.84
N GLU A 141 8.42 13.37 -6.21
CA GLU A 141 8.17 13.76 -7.60
C GLU A 141 9.37 14.50 -8.20
N ARG A 142 9.63 14.24 -9.49
CA ARG A 142 10.67 14.88 -10.31
C ARG A 142 10.11 15.12 -11.73
N PRO A 143 10.68 16.02 -12.52
CA PRO A 143 10.24 16.25 -13.92
C PRO A 143 10.24 14.99 -14.77
N TRP A 144 11.10 14.02 -14.47
CA TRP A 144 11.24 12.76 -15.21
C TRP A 144 10.34 11.64 -14.71
N GLY A 145 9.62 11.81 -13.60
CA GLY A 145 8.79 10.80 -12.95
C GLY A 145 8.86 10.93 -11.43
N TYR A 146 9.20 9.86 -10.74
CA TYR A 146 9.35 9.91 -9.27
C TYR A 146 10.31 8.83 -8.79
N TYR A 147 10.73 8.96 -7.53
CA TYR A 147 11.40 7.86 -6.82
C TYR A 147 10.80 7.67 -5.42
N ARG A 148 11.07 6.51 -4.85
CA ARG A 148 10.77 6.14 -3.46
C ARG A 148 12.05 5.65 -2.81
N ILE A 149 12.28 6.03 -1.55
CA ILE A 149 13.34 5.41 -0.74
C ILE A 149 12.71 4.20 -0.06
N LEU A 150 13.22 3.02 -0.37
CA LEU A 150 12.73 1.75 0.17
C LEU A 150 13.49 1.35 1.44
N HIS A 151 14.77 1.71 1.51
CA HIS A 151 15.64 1.43 2.64
C HIS A 151 16.81 2.43 2.67
N GLU A 152 17.21 2.85 3.86
CA GLU A 152 18.35 3.75 4.05
C GLU A 152 19.03 3.45 5.39
N VAL A 153 20.33 3.20 5.31
CA VAL A 153 21.25 3.05 6.45
C VAL A 153 22.58 3.67 6.09
N LEU A 154 23.47 3.83 7.06
CA LEU A 154 24.81 4.41 6.81
C LEU A 154 25.52 3.66 5.66
N GLY A 155 25.91 4.41 4.63
CA GLY A 155 26.63 3.88 3.47
C GLY A 155 25.81 3.02 2.50
N THR A 156 24.50 2.89 2.70
CA THR A 156 23.63 2.15 1.77
C THR A 156 22.25 2.78 1.67
N LYS A 157 21.78 3.00 0.44
CA LYS A 157 20.42 3.47 0.15
C LYS A 157 19.81 2.65 -0.99
N VAL A 158 18.57 2.22 -0.83
CA VAL A 158 17.82 1.53 -1.88
C VAL A 158 16.65 2.40 -2.30
N LYS A 159 16.56 2.67 -3.60
CA LYS A 159 15.46 3.44 -4.21
C LYS A 159 14.73 2.62 -5.26
N GLU A 160 13.48 2.91 -5.47
CA GLU A 160 12.73 2.57 -6.67
C GLU A 160 12.52 3.85 -7.48
N LEU A 161 13.02 3.89 -8.71
CA LEU A 161 12.82 4.98 -9.65
C LEU A 161 11.78 4.57 -10.69
N THR A 162 10.88 5.48 -11.03
CA THR A 162 9.96 5.33 -12.17
C THR A 162 10.23 6.47 -13.15
N ILE A 163 10.72 6.13 -14.34
CA ILE A 163 10.99 7.07 -15.42
C ILE A 163 9.81 7.02 -16.40
N ASN A 164 9.12 8.16 -16.54
CA ASN A 164 7.98 8.27 -17.44
C ASN A 164 8.39 8.17 -18.91
N PRO A 165 7.48 7.76 -19.81
CA PRO A 165 7.71 7.77 -21.24
C PRO A 165 8.25 9.11 -21.76
N GLY A 166 9.27 9.08 -22.60
CA GLY A 166 9.91 10.26 -23.18
C GLY A 166 10.78 11.07 -22.21
N GLN A 167 10.95 10.65 -20.96
CA GLN A 167 11.68 11.38 -19.94
C GLN A 167 13.07 10.80 -19.67
N SER A 168 13.92 11.60 -19.02
CA SER A 168 15.25 11.18 -18.60
C SER A 168 15.73 11.93 -17.35
N ILE A 169 16.56 11.27 -16.54
CA ILE A 169 17.33 11.94 -15.51
C ILE A 169 18.43 12.80 -16.16
N SER A 170 19.01 13.73 -15.41
CA SER A 170 20.17 14.51 -15.87
C SER A 170 21.39 13.62 -16.16
N MET A 171 22.31 14.09 -17.00
CA MET A 171 23.66 13.55 -17.03
C MET A 171 24.35 13.96 -15.74
N GLN A 172 24.80 12.98 -14.95
CA GLN A 172 25.29 13.18 -13.59
C GLN A 172 26.42 12.23 -13.23
N ARG A 173 27.19 12.57 -12.20
CA ARG A 173 28.18 11.68 -11.56
C ARG A 173 28.18 11.83 -10.06
N HIS A 174 28.74 10.84 -9.37
CA HIS A 174 28.88 10.76 -7.92
C HIS A 174 30.36 10.53 -7.53
N PHE A 175 30.76 11.09 -6.39
CA PHE A 175 32.16 11.03 -5.95
C PHE A 175 32.36 9.97 -4.86
N ASP A 176 31.34 9.69 -4.07
CA ASP A 176 31.45 8.89 -2.84
C ASP A 176 30.64 7.59 -2.88
N ARG A 177 29.85 7.36 -3.94
CA ARG A 177 29.00 6.19 -4.06
C ARG A 177 29.08 5.50 -5.41
N TYR A 178 28.82 4.19 -5.38
CA TYR A 178 28.50 3.32 -6.50
C TYR A 178 26.99 3.17 -6.60
N GLU A 179 26.49 2.83 -7.78
CA GLU A 179 25.08 2.48 -7.96
C GLU A 179 24.95 1.17 -8.73
N HIS A 180 24.03 0.33 -8.30
CA HIS A 180 23.60 -0.86 -9.03
C HIS A 180 22.13 -0.69 -9.41
N TRP A 181 21.83 -0.69 -10.70
CA TRP A 181 20.52 -0.54 -11.26
C TRP A 181 20.00 -1.88 -11.77
N HIS A 182 18.80 -2.27 -11.36
CA HIS A 182 18.08 -3.43 -11.86
C HIS A 182 16.74 -2.98 -12.44
N VAL A 183 16.49 -3.29 -13.72
CA VAL A 183 15.20 -2.98 -14.39
C VAL A 183 14.16 -3.99 -13.94
N SER A 184 13.22 -3.56 -13.11
CA SER A 184 12.12 -4.41 -12.63
C SER A 184 10.93 -4.43 -13.59
N GLU A 185 10.73 -3.35 -14.39
CA GLU A 185 9.62 -3.23 -15.33
C GLU A 185 9.97 -2.26 -16.47
N GLY A 186 9.48 -2.54 -17.67
CA GLY A 186 9.73 -1.71 -18.86
C GLY A 186 11.14 -1.84 -19.40
N SER A 187 11.61 -0.80 -20.12
CA SER A 187 12.93 -0.70 -20.70
C SER A 187 13.46 0.73 -20.63
N CYS A 188 14.78 0.90 -20.67
CA CYS A 188 15.43 2.19 -20.69
C CYS A 188 16.75 2.15 -21.47
N ILE A 189 17.34 3.32 -21.69
CA ILE A 189 18.67 3.46 -22.30
C ILE A 189 19.60 4.18 -21.32
N VAL A 190 20.76 3.59 -21.07
CA VAL A 190 21.85 4.22 -20.31
C VAL A 190 22.81 4.87 -21.28
N TYR A 191 23.09 6.14 -21.01
CA TYR A 191 24.16 6.91 -21.66
C TYR A 191 25.26 7.14 -20.64
N SER A 192 26.50 6.93 -21.04
CA SER A 192 27.65 7.22 -20.22
C SER A 192 28.72 7.94 -21.04
N GLN A 193 29.55 8.72 -20.36
CA GLN A 193 30.65 9.43 -21.01
C GLN A 193 31.87 9.56 -20.07
N THR A 194 33.02 9.73 -20.67
CA THR A 194 34.27 10.02 -19.95
C THR A 194 34.33 11.48 -19.47
N ASP A 195 35.26 11.82 -18.61
CA ASP A 195 35.51 13.20 -18.16
C ASP A 195 35.84 14.15 -19.33
N SER A 196 36.51 13.65 -20.37
CA SER A 196 36.77 14.41 -21.60
C SER A 196 35.53 14.66 -22.46
N GLY A 197 34.38 14.16 -22.05
CA GLY A 197 33.12 14.32 -22.78
C GLY A 197 32.89 13.30 -23.91
N TYR A 198 33.80 12.33 -24.08
CA TYR A 198 33.64 11.28 -25.08
C TYR A 198 32.49 10.31 -24.64
N GLY A 199 31.42 10.27 -25.42
CA GLY A 199 30.30 9.38 -25.18
C GLY A 199 30.64 7.93 -25.50
N LEU A 200 30.28 7.03 -24.57
CA LEU A 200 30.30 5.59 -24.84
C LEU A 200 29.02 5.17 -25.58
N PRO A 201 29.03 4.06 -26.33
CA PRO A 201 27.83 3.57 -27.01
C PRO A 201 26.66 3.40 -26.01
N PRO A 202 25.49 3.94 -26.31
CA PRO A 202 24.32 3.77 -25.45
C PRO A 202 23.97 2.30 -25.26
N LYS A 203 23.57 1.92 -24.03
CA LYS A 203 23.16 0.55 -23.70
C LYS A 203 21.69 0.51 -23.40
N THR A 204 20.93 -0.27 -24.17
CA THR A 204 19.52 -0.57 -23.84
C THR A 204 19.49 -1.62 -22.74
N LEU A 205 18.68 -1.37 -21.72
CA LEU A 205 18.35 -2.29 -20.65
C LEU A 205 16.87 -2.64 -20.74
N ASN A 206 16.57 -3.92 -20.79
CA ASN A 206 15.23 -4.46 -20.74
C ASN A 206 14.93 -5.00 -19.35
N LYS A 207 13.69 -5.38 -19.10
CA LYS A 207 13.28 -6.03 -17.86
C LYS A 207 14.24 -7.16 -17.49
N HIS A 208 14.72 -7.17 -16.25
CA HIS A 208 15.72 -8.06 -15.65
C HIS A 208 17.17 -7.79 -16.01
N ASP A 209 17.45 -6.83 -16.89
CA ASP A 209 18.82 -6.36 -17.10
C ASP A 209 19.28 -5.49 -15.93
N TYR A 210 20.60 -5.36 -15.83
CA TYR A 210 21.23 -4.50 -14.81
C TYR A 210 22.38 -3.66 -15.37
N TYR A 211 22.73 -2.61 -14.64
CA TYR A 211 23.84 -1.73 -14.93
C TYR A 211 24.54 -1.29 -13.66
N ASN A 212 25.87 -1.24 -13.65
CA ASN A 212 26.66 -0.75 -12.55
C ASN A 212 27.24 0.62 -12.91
N VAL A 213 27.03 1.61 -12.04
CA VAL A 213 27.65 2.91 -12.09
C VAL A 213 28.78 2.93 -11.06
N VAL A 214 29.99 3.24 -11.49
CA VAL A 214 31.13 3.41 -10.58
C VAL A 214 31.32 4.89 -10.23
N VAL A 215 32.02 5.15 -9.15
CA VAL A 215 32.35 6.52 -8.73
C VAL A 215 33.00 7.29 -9.88
N ASN A 216 32.66 8.57 -10.01
CA ASN A 216 33.11 9.50 -11.06
C ASN A 216 32.60 9.20 -12.48
N ASP A 217 31.88 8.12 -12.73
CA ASP A 217 31.31 7.87 -14.06
C ASP A 217 30.14 8.80 -14.36
N TRP A 218 30.22 9.52 -15.47
CA TRP A 218 29.11 10.29 -16.00
C TRP A 218 28.06 9.37 -16.59
N HIS A 219 26.86 9.45 -16.10
CA HIS A 219 25.76 8.58 -16.51
C HIS A 219 24.43 9.33 -16.59
N LYS A 220 23.54 8.81 -17.46
CA LYS A 220 22.19 9.31 -17.66
C LYS A 220 21.28 8.13 -18.00
N LEU A 221 20.11 8.09 -17.41
CA LEU A 221 19.08 7.15 -17.73
C LEU A 221 17.96 7.83 -18.52
N SER A 222 17.53 7.24 -19.63
CA SER A 222 16.46 7.75 -20.48
C SER A 222 15.43 6.67 -20.78
N ASN A 223 14.18 7.05 -20.80
CA ASN A 223 13.08 6.19 -21.25
C ASN A 223 12.46 6.75 -22.55
N PRO A 224 12.97 6.40 -23.73
CA PRO A 224 12.39 6.82 -25.01
C PRO A 224 11.19 5.96 -25.43
N PHE A 225 10.78 4.99 -24.63
CA PHE A 225 9.71 4.04 -24.94
C PHE A 225 8.34 4.57 -24.47
N THR A 226 7.26 3.84 -24.81
CA THR A 226 5.88 4.23 -24.55
C THR A 226 5.39 3.84 -23.15
N GLU A 227 6.07 2.88 -22.50
CA GLU A 227 5.72 2.40 -21.17
C GLU A 227 6.67 2.99 -20.11
N PRO A 228 6.23 3.23 -18.87
CA PRO A 228 7.12 3.61 -17.78
C PRO A 228 8.24 2.57 -17.56
N CYS A 229 9.45 3.05 -17.27
CA CYS A 229 10.54 2.18 -16.84
C CYS A 229 10.69 2.27 -15.32
N ARG A 230 10.67 1.11 -14.64
CA ARG A 230 10.88 1.01 -13.20
C ARG A 230 12.21 0.33 -12.89
N ILE A 231 12.97 0.94 -12.02
CA ILE A 231 14.33 0.52 -11.66
C ILE A 231 14.46 0.45 -10.16
N VAL A 232 15.03 -0.64 -9.68
CA VAL A 232 15.55 -0.72 -8.30
C VAL A 232 17.00 -0.30 -8.35
N GLU A 233 17.32 0.77 -7.63
CA GLU A 233 18.67 1.35 -7.50
C GLU A 233 19.21 1.06 -6.10
N ILE A 234 20.36 0.43 -6.04
CA ILE A 234 21.12 0.22 -4.80
C ILE A 234 22.33 1.14 -4.85
N GLN A 235 22.36 2.13 -3.99
CA GLN A 235 23.50 3.02 -3.77
C GLN A 235 24.32 2.50 -2.59
N TYR A 236 25.64 2.46 -2.73
CA TYR A 236 26.54 2.03 -1.65
C TYR A 236 27.91 2.72 -1.77
N GLY A 237 28.50 3.09 -0.63
CA GLY A 237 29.76 3.80 -0.60
C GLY A 237 30.06 4.48 0.73
N ALA A 238 30.95 5.44 0.71
CA ALA A 238 31.30 6.21 1.90
C ALA A 238 30.11 7.04 2.40
N ARG A 239 29.31 7.60 1.48
CA ARG A 239 28.03 8.25 1.76
C ARG A 239 27.07 8.13 0.56
N CYS A 240 25.77 8.17 0.81
CA CYS A 240 24.71 8.09 -0.22
C CYS A 240 23.78 9.30 -0.12
N ASP A 241 24.33 10.50 0.11
CA ASP A 241 23.56 11.73 0.27
C ASP A 241 23.14 12.30 -1.09
N GLU A 242 22.06 13.08 -1.11
CA GLU A 242 21.52 13.68 -2.34
C GLU A 242 22.39 14.84 -2.87
N ASP A 243 23.31 15.36 -2.08
CA ASP A 243 24.27 16.40 -2.44
C ASP A 243 25.59 15.84 -3.04
N ASP A 244 25.84 14.50 -2.95
CA ASP A 244 26.91 13.82 -3.66
C ASP A 244 26.54 13.65 -5.14
N ILE A 245 26.43 14.78 -5.86
CA ILE A 245 26.04 14.79 -7.26
C ILE A 245 26.53 16.02 -8.00
N GLU A 246 27.14 15.79 -9.16
CA GLU A 246 27.43 16.82 -10.15
C GLU A 246 26.56 16.58 -11.40
N ARG A 247 26.04 17.64 -12.00
CA ARG A 247 25.15 17.57 -13.17
C ARG A 247 25.66 18.41 -14.31
N LYS A 248 25.43 17.93 -15.54
CA LYS A 248 25.67 18.66 -16.78
C LYS A 248 24.36 19.10 -17.41
#